data_984f98724174512a7b79347e8fc64516
#
_entry.id   984f98724174512a7b79347e8fc64516
#
_cell.length_a   1.000
_cell.length_b   1.000
_cell.length_c   1.000
_cell.angle_alpha   90.00
_cell.angle_beta   90.00
_cell.angle_gamma   90.00
#
_symmetry.space_group_name_H-M   'P 1'
#
loop_
_entity.id
_entity.type
_entity.pdbx_description
1 polymer ?
#
loop_
_entity_poly.entity_id
_entity_poly.type
_entity_poly.pdbx_seq_one_letter_code
_entity_poly.pdbx_strand_id
1 'polypeptide(L)'
;MTGRINRYINYHPVRTQRGLEILSGLVPWVVISFVIFGSLVIPELVAYLVLAFNVYWLYRSLQMSVLAVSGYLNLKATQQTNWLKKLQTDDETKLRYKHITHLVIVPNVKEPISILERNIKSLLVQNFPSKKIVVVLAMEERSRADDQKKAKTTIQKFKKYFKRMIVTWHPLVSGETAGKHSNNTYAAKTAYRLLVEKNGIATDSIIVTQCDVDTVFSSQYFSLLTYKFLTEKKPFNCIFQAPIFMYNNFQRLPLIHRVPALASGVQYLALFQKPTRRFVNISVYSVSLLLLHKVGYWDGDVIP
;
A
#
# COMPACT_ATOMS: atom_id res chain seq x y z
N MET A 1 32.38 9.44 -13.53
CA MET A 1 31.28 10.41 -13.73
C MET A 1 30.33 10.49 -12.54
N THR A 2 29.89 9.39 -11.94
CA THR A 2 28.94 9.33 -10.81
C THR A 2 29.33 10.16 -9.58
N GLY A 3 30.61 10.25 -9.21
CA GLY A 3 31.04 10.99 -8.01
C GLY A 3 30.93 12.53 -8.11
N ARG A 4 31.04 13.10 -9.31
CA ARG A 4 30.88 14.57 -9.52
C ARG A 4 29.41 14.98 -9.48
N ILE A 5 28.54 14.16 -10.08
CA ILE A 5 27.09 14.38 -10.09
C ILE A 5 26.54 14.29 -8.67
N ASN A 6 26.88 13.24 -7.90
CA ASN A 6 26.45 13.10 -6.52
C ASN A 6 26.94 14.26 -5.63
N ARG A 7 28.16 14.73 -5.86
CA ARG A 7 28.69 15.90 -5.14
C ARG A 7 27.90 17.17 -5.46
N TYR A 8 27.59 17.42 -6.75
CA TYR A 8 26.77 18.56 -7.15
C TYR A 8 25.37 18.52 -6.55
N ILE A 9 24.71 17.35 -6.58
CA ILE A 9 23.38 17.14 -6.00
C ILE A 9 23.39 17.47 -4.50
N ASN A 10 24.40 16.98 -3.76
CA ASN A 10 24.52 17.22 -2.32
C ASN A 10 24.81 18.69 -1.97
N TYR A 11 25.54 19.41 -2.82
CA TYR A 11 25.84 20.83 -2.57
C TYR A 11 24.68 21.77 -2.99
N HIS A 12 23.84 21.36 -3.93
CA HIS A 12 22.75 22.17 -4.45
C HIS A 12 21.41 21.43 -4.53
N PRO A 13 20.88 20.88 -3.41
CA PRO A 13 19.70 20.02 -3.43
C PRO A 13 18.47 20.74 -4.00
N VAL A 14 18.19 21.98 -3.58
CA VAL A 14 17.03 22.76 -4.04
C VAL A 14 17.10 23.07 -5.54
N ARG A 15 18.27 23.46 -6.03
CA ARG A 15 18.46 23.76 -7.47
C ARG A 15 18.34 22.49 -8.30
N THR A 16 18.88 21.38 -7.83
CA THR A 16 18.79 20.08 -8.50
C THR A 16 17.33 19.61 -8.57
N GLN A 17 16.61 19.68 -7.45
CA GLN A 17 15.19 19.35 -7.41
C GLN A 17 14.40 20.22 -8.39
N ARG A 18 14.60 21.54 -8.36
CA ARG A 18 13.91 22.46 -9.28
C ARG A 18 14.25 22.19 -10.74
N GLY A 19 15.50 21.87 -11.04
CA GLY A 19 15.92 21.47 -12.39
C GLY A 19 15.21 20.19 -12.86
N LEU A 20 15.09 19.18 -11.99
CA LEU A 20 14.37 17.94 -12.30
C LEU A 20 12.87 18.17 -12.48
N GLU A 21 12.23 19.01 -11.66
CA GLU A 21 10.82 19.40 -11.80
C GLU A 21 10.56 20.09 -13.15
N ILE A 22 11.43 21.07 -13.53
CA ILE A 22 11.32 21.75 -14.82
C ILE A 22 11.53 20.77 -15.97
N LEU A 23 12.55 19.93 -15.90
CA LEU A 23 12.85 18.93 -16.93
C LEU A 23 11.68 17.96 -17.14
N SER A 24 11.13 17.42 -16.06
CA SER A 24 9.99 16.50 -16.13
C SER A 24 8.73 17.15 -16.71
N GLY A 25 8.54 18.46 -16.46
CA GLY A 25 7.47 19.25 -17.06
C GLY A 25 7.70 19.59 -18.54
N LEU A 26 8.94 19.84 -18.96
CA LEU A 26 9.29 20.23 -20.34
C LEU A 26 9.30 19.05 -21.31
N VAL A 27 9.76 17.87 -20.87
CA VAL A 27 9.93 16.70 -21.76
C VAL A 27 8.66 16.34 -22.54
N PRO A 28 7.46 16.27 -21.95
CA PRO A 28 6.23 16.00 -22.70
C PRO A 28 5.96 17.03 -23.81
N TRP A 29 6.18 18.32 -23.52
CA TRP A 29 5.96 19.40 -24.49
C TRP A 29 6.95 19.34 -25.63
N VAL A 30 8.22 19.04 -25.36
CA VAL A 30 9.25 18.84 -26.39
C VAL A 30 8.86 17.68 -27.29
N VAL A 31 8.42 16.54 -26.73
CA VAL A 31 8.01 15.38 -27.52
C VAL A 31 6.77 15.70 -28.39
N ILE A 32 5.76 16.35 -27.83
CA ILE A 32 4.55 16.75 -28.57
C ILE A 32 4.91 17.73 -29.70
N SER A 33 5.68 18.76 -29.37
CA SER A 33 6.13 19.75 -30.36
C SER A 33 6.97 19.10 -31.46
N PHE A 34 7.85 18.18 -31.10
CA PHE A 34 8.65 17.44 -32.08
C PHE A 34 7.77 16.62 -33.04
N VAL A 35 6.76 15.93 -32.55
CA VAL A 35 5.84 15.19 -33.42
C VAL A 35 5.07 16.14 -34.35
N ILE A 36 4.58 17.28 -33.87
CA ILE A 36 3.81 18.24 -34.67
C ILE A 36 4.70 18.93 -35.72
N PHE A 37 5.76 19.58 -35.28
CA PHE A 37 6.62 20.36 -36.17
C PHE A 37 7.56 19.48 -37.01
N GLY A 38 8.05 18.38 -36.43
CA GLY A 38 8.88 17.41 -37.14
C GLY A 38 8.14 16.75 -38.31
N SER A 39 6.83 16.52 -38.19
CA SER A 39 6.05 15.98 -39.32
C SER A 39 6.00 16.90 -40.54
N LEU A 40 6.25 18.21 -40.35
CA LEU A 40 6.30 19.17 -41.45
C LEU A 40 7.68 19.27 -42.12
N VAL A 41 8.77 18.98 -41.36
CA VAL A 41 10.14 19.17 -41.81
C VAL A 41 10.83 17.85 -42.16
N ILE A 42 10.58 16.81 -41.36
CA ILE A 42 11.24 15.49 -41.48
C ILE A 42 10.15 14.37 -41.34
N PRO A 43 9.15 14.31 -42.21
CA PRO A 43 7.98 13.43 -42.04
C PRO A 43 8.36 11.95 -41.94
N GLU A 44 9.32 11.49 -42.71
CA GLU A 44 9.76 10.10 -42.70
C GLU A 44 10.32 9.67 -41.32
N LEU A 45 11.17 10.49 -40.71
CA LEU A 45 11.72 10.20 -39.39
C LEU A 45 10.61 10.12 -38.33
N VAL A 46 9.68 11.07 -38.38
CA VAL A 46 8.54 11.06 -37.44
C VAL A 46 7.67 9.84 -37.64
N ALA A 47 7.40 9.45 -38.91
CA ALA A 47 6.64 8.23 -39.22
C ALA A 47 7.29 6.97 -38.67
N TYR A 48 8.61 6.80 -38.80
CA TYR A 48 9.35 5.67 -38.20
C TYR A 48 9.29 5.68 -36.67
N LEU A 49 9.43 6.84 -36.05
CA LEU A 49 9.34 6.95 -34.58
C LEU A 49 7.93 6.60 -34.07
N VAL A 50 6.88 7.09 -34.74
CA VAL A 50 5.49 6.76 -34.41
C VAL A 50 5.23 5.27 -34.63
N LEU A 51 5.74 4.67 -35.72
CA LEU A 51 5.64 3.24 -35.95
C LEU A 51 6.34 2.43 -34.86
N ALA A 52 7.57 2.80 -34.51
CA ALA A 52 8.33 2.14 -33.44
C ALA A 52 7.63 2.25 -32.09
N PHE A 53 7.05 3.41 -31.80
CA PHE A 53 6.22 3.62 -30.60
C PHE A 53 4.99 2.70 -30.60
N ASN A 54 4.27 2.57 -31.70
CA ASN A 54 3.10 1.70 -31.81
C ASN A 54 3.50 0.22 -31.66
N VAL A 55 4.59 -0.23 -32.30
CA VAL A 55 5.11 -1.59 -32.16
C VAL A 55 5.53 -1.88 -30.71
N TYR A 56 6.20 -0.93 -30.04
CA TYR A 56 6.53 -1.05 -28.62
C TYR A 56 5.29 -1.20 -27.75
N TRP A 57 4.25 -0.38 -27.96
CA TRP A 57 3.02 -0.48 -27.18
C TRP A 57 2.21 -1.74 -27.47
N LEU A 58 2.19 -2.21 -28.72
CA LEU A 58 1.59 -3.50 -29.06
C LEU A 58 2.28 -4.64 -28.30
N TYR A 59 3.63 -4.71 -28.33
CA TYR A 59 4.39 -5.67 -27.56
C TYR A 59 4.09 -5.58 -26.05
N ARG A 60 4.06 -4.38 -25.50
CA ARG A 60 3.75 -4.16 -24.09
C ARG A 60 2.34 -4.60 -23.73
N SER A 61 1.38 -4.35 -24.59
CA SER A 61 -0.02 -4.76 -24.36
C SER A 61 -0.16 -6.29 -24.36
N LEU A 62 0.48 -6.95 -25.32
CA LEU A 62 0.51 -8.43 -25.35
C LEU A 62 1.19 -9.01 -24.11
N GLN A 63 2.36 -8.48 -23.74
CA GLN A 63 3.07 -8.90 -22.53
C GLN A 63 2.19 -8.73 -21.28
N MET A 64 1.55 -7.56 -21.13
CA MET A 64 0.68 -7.28 -19.99
C MET A 64 -0.53 -8.19 -19.95
N SER A 65 -1.12 -8.52 -21.10
CA SER A 65 -2.25 -9.45 -21.22
C SER A 65 -1.88 -10.85 -20.73
N VAL A 66 -0.75 -11.39 -21.18
CA VAL A 66 -0.26 -12.71 -20.75
C VAL A 66 0.02 -12.72 -19.24
N LEU A 67 0.69 -11.68 -18.73
CA LEU A 67 0.97 -11.55 -17.30
C LEU A 67 -0.32 -11.39 -16.47
N ALA A 68 -1.33 -10.68 -16.98
CA ALA A 68 -2.61 -10.52 -16.28
C ALA A 68 -3.38 -11.83 -16.17
N VAL A 69 -3.40 -12.63 -17.24
CA VAL A 69 -3.99 -13.99 -17.22
C VAL A 69 -3.27 -14.88 -16.21
N SER A 70 -1.94 -14.91 -16.24
CA SER A 70 -1.14 -15.64 -15.26
C SER A 70 -1.43 -15.16 -13.84
N GLY A 71 -1.51 -13.85 -13.63
CA GLY A 71 -1.85 -13.24 -12.33
C GLY A 71 -3.24 -13.63 -11.85
N TYR A 72 -4.22 -13.66 -12.73
CA TYR A 72 -5.57 -14.12 -12.41
C TYR A 72 -5.61 -15.59 -11.98
N LEU A 73 -4.91 -16.46 -12.71
CA LEU A 73 -4.83 -17.89 -12.36
C LEU A 73 -4.15 -18.09 -11.00
N ASN A 74 -3.06 -17.37 -10.74
CA ASN A 74 -2.37 -17.39 -9.46
C ASN A 74 -3.25 -16.85 -8.31
N LEU A 75 -4.01 -15.79 -8.56
CA LEU A 75 -4.96 -15.25 -7.58
C LEU A 75 -6.05 -16.29 -7.25
N LYS A 76 -6.62 -16.94 -8.28
CA LYS A 76 -7.64 -17.98 -8.10
C LYS A 76 -7.10 -19.17 -7.31
N ALA A 77 -5.92 -19.66 -7.63
CA ALA A 77 -5.26 -20.74 -6.88
C ALA A 77 -4.99 -20.32 -5.42
N THR A 78 -4.55 -19.09 -5.22
CA THR A 78 -4.32 -18.51 -3.88
C THR A 78 -5.61 -18.45 -3.06
N GLN A 79 -6.73 -18.06 -3.66
CA GLN A 79 -8.03 -18.00 -2.98
C GLN A 79 -8.60 -19.38 -2.62
N GLN A 80 -8.28 -20.41 -3.39
CA GLN A 80 -8.71 -21.79 -3.12
C GLN A 80 -7.85 -22.49 -2.07
N THR A 81 -6.66 -21.98 -1.75
CA THR A 81 -5.75 -22.54 -0.75
C THR A 81 -6.19 -22.16 0.65
N ASN A 82 -6.32 -23.13 1.57
CA ASN A 82 -6.53 -22.85 2.98
C ASN A 82 -5.20 -22.49 3.67
N TRP A 83 -4.89 -21.21 3.68
CA TRP A 83 -3.62 -20.70 4.20
C TRP A 83 -3.45 -20.90 5.70
N LEU A 84 -4.53 -20.86 6.49
CA LEU A 84 -4.44 -21.15 7.92
C LEU A 84 -4.06 -22.61 8.16
N LYS A 85 -4.69 -23.55 7.44
CA LYS A 85 -4.31 -24.96 7.53
C LYS A 85 -2.86 -25.15 7.14
N LYS A 86 -2.40 -24.50 6.06
CA LYS A 86 -1.02 -24.55 5.62
C LYS A 86 -0.04 -24.00 6.68
N LEU A 87 -0.35 -22.88 7.33
CA LEU A 87 0.43 -22.36 8.47
C LEU A 87 0.54 -23.35 9.64
N GLN A 88 -0.52 -24.13 9.87
CA GLN A 88 -0.59 -25.08 10.98
C GLN A 88 0.13 -26.40 10.71
N THR A 89 0.27 -26.81 9.44
CA THR A 89 0.82 -28.11 9.03
C THR A 89 2.26 -28.03 8.52
N ASP A 90 2.70 -26.87 8.02
CA ASP A 90 4.03 -26.70 7.47
C ASP A 90 5.07 -26.56 8.59
N ASP A 91 6.14 -27.35 8.52
CA ASP A 91 7.17 -27.43 9.57
C ASP A 91 7.88 -26.11 9.85
N GLU A 92 8.04 -25.27 8.83
CA GLU A 92 8.68 -23.95 8.97
C GLU A 92 7.78 -22.94 9.69
N THR A 93 6.47 -23.11 9.64
CA THR A 93 5.51 -22.09 10.10
C THR A 93 4.68 -22.48 11.29
N LYS A 94 4.45 -23.79 11.53
CA LYS A 94 3.50 -24.31 12.54
C LYS A 94 3.70 -23.84 13.99
N LEU A 95 4.93 -23.53 14.38
CA LEU A 95 5.23 -22.97 15.69
C LEU A 95 5.32 -21.45 15.66
N ARG A 96 5.94 -20.91 14.62
CA ARG A 96 6.27 -19.49 14.49
C ARG A 96 5.04 -18.60 14.30
N TYR A 97 4.01 -19.03 13.54
CA TYR A 97 2.81 -18.22 13.30
C TYR A 97 2.06 -17.87 14.58
N LYS A 98 2.20 -18.69 15.64
CA LYS A 98 1.57 -18.45 16.94
C LYS A 98 2.09 -17.18 17.63
N HIS A 99 3.30 -16.76 17.31
CA HIS A 99 3.93 -15.56 17.87
C HIS A 99 3.68 -14.31 17.05
N ILE A 100 3.17 -14.43 15.81
CA ILE A 100 2.88 -13.27 14.95
C ILE A 100 1.66 -12.51 15.45
N THR A 101 1.82 -11.20 15.52
CA THR A 101 0.76 -10.22 15.78
C THR A 101 0.61 -9.30 14.58
N HIS A 102 -0.60 -9.11 14.07
CA HIS A 102 -0.89 -8.12 13.04
C HIS A 102 -1.30 -6.80 13.67
N LEU A 103 -0.64 -5.72 13.30
CA LEU A 103 -0.99 -4.36 13.65
C LEU A 103 -1.62 -3.69 12.42
N VAL A 104 -2.91 -3.47 12.43
CA VAL A 104 -3.64 -2.85 11.31
C VAL A 104 -3.91 -1.39 11.65
N ILE A 105 -3.36 -0.48 10.85
CA ILE A 105 -3.56 0.96 10.99
C ILE A 105 -4.61 1.41 9.98
N VAL A 106 -5.71 1.94 10.50
CA VAL A 106 -6.86 2.41 9.73
C VAL A 106 -6.97 3.92 9.93
N PRO A 107 -6.42 4.74 9.00
CA PRO A 107 -6.61 6.19 9.06
C PRO A 107 -8.08 6.51 8.75
N ASN A 108 -8.62 7.48 9.50
CA ASN A 108 -9.99 7.95 9.27
C ASN A 108 -10.08 9.44 9.58
N VAL A 109 -10.61 10.21 8.63
CA VAL A 109 -10.85 11.64 8.75
C VAL A 109 -12.19 11.95 8.10
N LYS A 110 -13.21 12.20 8.92
CA LYS A 110 -14.58 12.56 8.46
C LYS A 110 -15.35 11.49 7.66
N GLU A 111 -14.77 10.33 7.33
CA GLU A 111 -15.51 9.29 6.63
C GLU A 111 -16.66 8.73 7.48
N PRO A 112 -17.76 8.30 6.85
CA PRO A 112 -18.91 7.74 7.55
C PRO A 112 -18.55 6.50 8.38
N ILE A 113 -19.20 6.34 9.53
CA ILE A 113 -19.02 5.19 10.42
C ILE A 113 -19.28 3.86 9.70
N SER A 114 -20.19 3.83 8.73
CA SER A 114 -20.53 2.63 7.97
C SER A 114 -19.35 2.11 7.14
N ILE A 115 -18.51 2.99 6.61
CA ILE A 115 -17.30 2.63 5.86
C ILE A 115 -16.26 2.04 6.82
N LEU A 116 -16.01 2.71 7.95
CA LEU A 116 -15.11 2.23 8.99
C LEU A 116 -15.54 0.86 9.54
N GLU A 117 -16.84 0.70 9.85
CA GLU A 117 -17.36 -0.59 10.31
C GLU A 117 -17.24 -1.70 9.27
N ARG A 118 -17.40 -1.40 7.99
CA ARG A 118 -17.20 -2.36 6.91
C ARG A 118 -15.75 -2.86 6.86
N ASN A 119 -14.78 -1.94 6.98
CA ASN A 119 -13.37 -2.30 7.09
C ASN A 119 -13.14 -3.24 8.29
N ILE A 120 -13.56 -2.83 9.49
CA ILE A 120 -13.36 -3.63 10.73
C ILE A 120 -14.06 -4.98 10.66
N LYS A 121 -15.27 -5.06 10.10
CA LYS A 121 -15.96 -6.34 9.88
C LYS A 121 -15.16 -7.26 8.96
N SER A 122 -14.46 -6.73 7.94
CA SER A 122 -13.60 -7.54 7.07
C SER A 122 -12.40 -8.14 7.83
N LEU A 123 -11.96 -7.51 8.92
CA LEU A 123 -10.94 -8.06 9.83
C LEU A 123 -11.49 -9.17 10.74
N LEU A 124 -12.80 -9.17 11.02
CA LEU A 124 -13.44 -10.20 11.86
C LEU A 124 -13.69 -11.51 11.10
N VAL A 125 -13.96 -11.42 9.80
CA VAL A 125 -14.24 -12.61 8.96
C VAL A 125 -12.98 -13.30 8.45
N GLN A 126 -11.79 -12.86 8.93
CA GLN A 126 -10.53 -13.52 8.61
C GLN A 126 -10.50 -14.94 9.21
N ASN A 127 -9.92 -15.88 8.46
CA ASN A 127 -9.62 -17.20 9.02
C ASN A 127 -8.43 -17.18 10.00
N PHE A 128 -7.58 -16.14 9.95
CA PHE A 128 -6.55 -15.90 10.95
C PHE A 128 -7.18 -15.44 12.28
N PRO A 129 -6.69 -15.91 13.45
CA PRO A 129 -7.31 -15.58 14.72
C PRO A 129 -7.36 -14.07 15.00
N SER A 130 -8.54 -13.50 15.12
CA SER A 130 -8.75 -12.06 15.38
C SER A 130 -8.10 -11.59 16.70
N LYS A 131 -7.94 -12.50 17.67
CA LYS A 131 -7.20 -12.26 18.93
C LYS A 131 -5.69 -12.06 18.73
N LYS A 132 -5.19 -12.19 17.52
CA LYS A 132 -3.81 -11.86 17.12
C LYS A 132 -3.74 -10.58 16.27
N ILE A 133 -4.86 -9.89 16.11
CA ILE A 133 -4.96 -8.63 15.39
C ILE A 133 -5.12 -7.49 16.40
N VAL A 134 -4.27 -6.48 16.27
CA VAL A 134 -4.38 -5.17 16.94
C VAL A 134 -4.84 -4.17 15.89
N VAL A 135 -5.90 -3.43 16.19
CA VAL A 135 -6.44 -2.41 15.28
C VAL A 135 -6.16 -1.03 15.88
N VAL A 136 -5.56 -0.15 15.09
CA VAL A 136 -5.37 1.26 15.44
C VAL A 136 -6.28 2.11 14.56
N LEU A 137 -7.22 2.81 15.18
CA LEU A 137 -7.98 3.86 14.54
C LEU A 137 -7.14 5.14 14.60
N ALA A 138 -6.52 5.48 13.48
CA ALA A 138 -5.65 6.64 13.36
C ALA A 138 -6.50 7.86 12.97
N MET A 139 -6.90 8.62 13.99
CA MET A 139 -7.73 9.83 13.86
C MET A 139 -6.86 11.08 13.91
N GLU A 140 -7.33 12.16 13.29
CA GLU A 140 -6.69 13.48 13.38
C GLU A 140 -7.35 14.35 14.43
N GLU A 141 -6.55 15.08 15.24
CA GLU A 141 -7.06 15.96 16.30
C GLU A 141 -8.00 17.03 15.77
N ARG A 142 -7.75 17.56 14.57
CA ARG A 142 -8.59 18.59 13.92
C ARG A 142 -10.02 18.11 13.62
N SER A 143 -10.27 16.81 13.53
CA SER A 143 -11.60 16.23 13.32
C SER A 143 -12.22 15.65 14.59
N ARG A 144 -11.57 15.84 15.74
CA ARG A 144 -11.95 15.18 17.01
C ARG A 144 -13.37 15.48 17.44
N ALA A 145 -13.83 16.72 17.29
CA ALA A 145 -15.19 17.10 17.66
C ALA A 145 -16.24 16.23 16.96
N ASP A 146 -16.05 15.97 15.67
CA ASP A 146 -16.98 15.20 14.84
C ASP A 146 -16.76 13.68 14.99
N ASP A 147 -15.53 13.25 15.14
CA ASP A 147 -15.14 11.85 15.05
C ASP A 147 -15.05 11.12 16.40
N GLN A 148 -15.06 11.84 17.52
CA GLN A 148 -14.92 11.24 18.86
C GLN A 148 -16.04 10.23 19.18
N LYS A 149 -17.29 10.60 18.88
CA LYS A 149 -18.44 9.70 19.08
C LYS A 149 -18.32 8.45 18.22
N LYS A 150 -17.90 8.61 16.96
CA LYS A 150 -17.67 7.52 16.01
C LYS A 150 -16.60 6.56 16.52
N ALA A 151 -15.44 7.08 16.94
CA ALA A 151 -14.36 6.28 17.50
C ALA A 151 -14.80 5.50 18.74
N LYS A 152 -15.47 6.18 19.69
CA LYS A 152 -15.99 5.57 20.93
C LYS A 152 -16.98 4.44 20.62
N THR A 153 -17.97 4.70 19.76
CA THR A 153 -18.97 3.67 19.35
C THR A 153 -18.29 2.46 18.70
N THR A 154 -17.34 2.71 17.79
CA THR A 154 -16.60 1.64 17.10
C THR A 154 -15.80 0.78 18.08
N ILE A 155 -15.07 1.41 19.00
CA ILE A 155 -14.32 0.68 20.04
C ILE A 155 -15.26 -0.14 20.93
N GLN A 156 -16.34 0.43 21.44
CA GLN A 156 -17.28 -0.27 22.28
C GLN A 156 -17.85 -1.53 21.61
N LYS A 157 -18.16 -1.41 20.32
CA LYS A 157 -18.74 -2.49 19.52
C LYS A 157 -17.77 -3.63 19.23
N PHE A 158 -16.49 -3.31 18.92
CA PHE A 158 -15.57 -4.26 18.34
C PHE A 158 -14.40 -4.69 19.22
N LYS A 159 -14.06 -3.96 20.32
CA LYS A 159 -12.87 -4.24 21.16
C LYS A 159 -12.77 -5.66 21.67
N LYS A 160 -13.92 -6.30 21.96
CA LYS A 160 -13.96 -7.66 22.51
C LYS A 160 -13.50 -8.75 21.52
N TYR A 161 -13.47 -8.46 20.23
CA TYR A 161 -13.11 -9.43 19.20
C TYR A 161 -11.62 -9.47 18.88
N PHE A 162 -10.90 -8.37 19.05
CA PHE A 162 -9.49 -8.24 18.71
C PHE A 162 -8.57 -8.44 19.92
N LYS A 163 -7.26 -8.59 19.67
CA LYS A 163 -6.24 -8.57 20.73
C LYS A 163 -6.28 -7.23 21.46
N ARG A 164 -6.35 -6.14 20.72
CA ARG A 164 -6.49 -4.78 21.23
C ARG A 164 -7.05 -3.87 20.15
N MET A 165 -7.81 -2.84 20.56
CA MET A 165 -8.13 -1.69 19.72
C MET A 165 -7.61 -0.43 20.37
N ILE A 166 -6.95 0.41 19.60
CA ILE A 166 -6.32 1.66 20.01
C ILE A 166 -6.91 2.79 19.20
N VAL A 167 -7.19 3.92 19.81
CA VAL A 167 -7.49 5.17 19.11
C VAL A 167 -6.32 6.12 19.32
N THR A 168 -5.83 6.70 18.24
CA THR A 168 -4.84 7.77 18.30
C THR A 168 -5.48 9.05 17.75
N TRP A 169 -5.12 10.19 18.35
CA TRP A 169 -5.50 11.50 17.90
C TRP A 169 -4.22 12.25 17.55
N HIS A 170 -3.95 12.38 16.26
CA HIS A 170 -2.72 12.99 15.78
C HIS A 170 -2.86 14.52 15.79
N PRO A 171 -2.13 15.23 16.66
CA PRO A 171 -1.99 16.68 16.57
C PRO A 171 -1.03 17.01 15.44
N LEU A 172 -1.46 17.81 14.46
CA LEU A 172 -0.56 18.28 13.41
C LEU A 172 0.48 19.22 14.02
N VAL A 173 1.76 18.91 13.82
CA VAL A 173 2.86 19.73 14.31
C VAL A 173 3.51 20.51 13.16
N SER A 174 4.25 21.58 13.51
CA SER A 174 4.96 22.40 12.52
C SER A 174 5.96 21.53 11.72
N GLY A 175 5.96 21.67 10.40
CA GLY A 175 6.80 20.88 9.49
C GLY A 175 6.16 19.61 8.97
N GLU A 176 4.98 19.20 9.48
CA GLU A 176 4.22 18.05 8.94
C GLU A 176 3.14 18.50 7.96
N THR A 177 3.00 17.75 6.88
CA THR A 177 1.86 17.89 5.97
C THR A 177 0.66 17.10 6.51
N ALA A 178 -0.50 17.76 6.59
CA ALA A 178 -1.74 17.09 6.98
C ALA A 178 -2.10 16.00 5.97
N GLY A 179 -2.05 14.72 6.39
CA GLY A 179 -2.28 13.62 5.49
C GLY A 179 -2.14 12.24 6.11
N LYS A 180 -2.29 11.23 5.26
CA LYS A 180 -2.27 9.83 5.67
C LYS A 180 -0.92 9.43 6.27
N HIS A 181 0.21 9.91 5.73
CA HIS A 181 1.54 9.49 6.17
C HIS A 181 1.88 10.00 7.56
N SER A 182 1.67 11.28 7.85
CA SER A 182 1.90 11.86 9.19
C SER A 182 1.01 11.19 10.24
N ASN A 183 -0.28 10.97 9.91
CA ASN A 183 -1.22 10.29 10.79
C ASN A 183 -0.84 8.83 11.06
N ASN A 184 -0.45 8.08 10.02
CA ASN A 184 0.01 6.70 10.16
C ASN A 184 1.30 6.60 10.99
N THR A 185 2.24 7.53 10.81
CA THR A 185 3.49 7.61 11.57
C THR A 185 3.20 7.81 13.06
N TYR A 186 2.32 8.75 13.40
CA TYR A 186 1.91 8.99 14.79
C TYR A 186 1.23 7.76 15.41
N ALA A 187 0.33 7.11 14.66
CA ALA A 187 -0.37 5.91 15.08
C ALA A 187 0.60 4.73 15.30
N ALA A 188 1.56 4.52 14.38
CA ALA A 188 2.55 3.47 14.48
C ALA A 188 3.51 3.68 15.67
N LYS A 189 4.01 4.90 15.88
CA LYS A 189 4.84 5.25 17.04
C LYS A 189 4.09 5.04 18.36
N THR A 190 2.80 5.40 18.41
CA THR A 190 1.96 5.18 19.59
C THR A 190 1.74 3.69 19.83
N ALA A 191 1.47 2.92 18.79
CA ALA A 191 1.34 1.46 18.90
C ALA A 191 2.65 0.79 19.31
N TYR A 192 3.79 1.25 18.80
CA TYR A 192 5.10 0.77 19.21
C TYR A 192 5.33 0.93 20.72
N ARG A 193 5.11 2.13 21.26
CA ARG A 193 5.25 2.39 22.71
C ARG A 193 4.36 1.47 23.54
N LEU A 194 3.11 1.23 23.07
CA LEU A 194 2.16 0.40 23.80
C LEU A 194 2.45 -1.10 23.70
N LEU A 195 2.86 -1.60 22.54
CA LEU A 195 3.03 -3.02 22.29
C LEU A 195 4.41 -3.52 22.63
N VAL A 196 5.44 -2.75 22.28
CA VAL A 196 6.84 -3.13 22.46
C VAL A 196 7.34 -2.65 23.82
N GLU A 197 7.35 -1.32 24.07
CA GLU A 197 7.98 -0.77 25.27
C GLU A 197 7.20 -1.12 26.54
N LYS A 198 5.86 -1.04 26.53
CA LYS A 198 5.04 -1.33 27.71
C LYS A 198 4.70 -2.81 27.88
N ASN A 199 4.43 -3.54 26.78
CA ASN A 199 3.95 -4.92 26.85
C ASN A 199 5.03 -5.96 26.45
N GLY A 200 6.25 -5.55 26.07
CA GLY A 200 7.37 -6.42 25.77
C GLY A 200 7.19 -7.32 24.54
N ILE A 201 6.29 -6.98 23.61
CA ILE A 201 6.11 -7.77 22.39
C ILE A 201 7.30 -7.50 21.47
N ALA A 202 7.97 -8.57 21.01
CA ALA A 202 9.12 -8.45 20.12
C ALA A 202 8.77 -7.78 18.79
N THR A 203 9.57 -6.82 18.35
CA THR A 203 9.32 -6.04 17.13
C THR A 203 9.31 -6.88 15.86
N ASP A 204 10.09 -7.96 15.82
CA ASP A 204 10.19 -8.91 14.72
C ASP A 204 8.96 -9.82 14.59
N SER A 205 8.14 -9.89 15.65
CA SER A 205 6.89 -10.65 15.67
C SER A 205 5.66 -9.84 15.27
N ILE A 206 5.82 -8.54 14.95
CA ILE A 206 4.72 -7.65 14.57
C ILE A 206 4.80 -7.31 13.09
N ILE A 207 3.71 -7.62 12.36
CA ILE A 207 3.52 -7.21 10.97
C ILE A 207 2.54 -6.05 10.95
N VAL A 208 2.98 -4.90 10.47
CA VAL A 208 2.17 -3.69 10.32
C VAL A 208 1.52 -3.69 8.96
N THR A 209 0.21 -3.55 8.90
CA THR A 209 -0.56 -3.33 7.68
C THR A 209 -1.18 -1.93 7.73
N GLN A 210 -0.79 -1.08 6.82
CA GLN A 210 -1.51 0.17 6.58
C GLN A 210 -2.55 -0.03 5.49
N CYS A 211 -3.72 0.58 5.64
CA CYS A 211 -4.79 0.47 4.65
C CYS A 211 -5.57 1.79 4.56
N ASP A 212 -6.43 1.90 3.56
CA ASP A 212 -7.44 2.95 3.52
C ASP A 212 -8.67 2.52 4.32
N VAL A 213 -9.45 3.48 4.81
CA VAL A 213 -10.63 3.20 5.65
C VAL A 213 -11.69 2.38 4.93
N ASP A 214 -11.77 2.48 3.60
CA ASP A 214 -12.72 1.74 2.76
C ASP A 214 -12.22 0.36 2.30
N THR A 215 -11.02 -0.03 2.72
CA THR A 215 -10.44 -1.33 2.38
C THR A 215 -11.29 -2.48 2.95
N VAL A 216 -11.54 -3.49 2.11
CA VAL A 216 -12.17 -4.75 2.52
C VAL A 216 -11.18 -5.88 2.26
N PHE A 217 -10.73 -6.53 3.32
CA PHE A 217 -9.76 -7.62 3.22
C PHE A 217 -10.43 -8.94 2.82
N SER A 218 -9.78 -9.70 1.94
CA SER A 218 -10.15 -11.08 1.66
C SER A 218 -10.03 -11.92 2.93
N SER A 219 -10.90 -12.91 3.11
CA SER A 219 -10.97 -13.73 4.33
C SER A 219 -9.70 -14.49 4.70
N GLN A 220 -8.78 -14.68 3.76
CA GLN A 220 -7.51 -15.37 3.99
C GLN A 220 -6.29 -14.44 3.95
N TYR A 221 -6.50 -13.12 3.90
CA TYR A 221 -5.42 -12.16 3.73
C TYR A 221 -4.31 -12.29 4.79
N PHE A 222 -4.67 -12.30 6.07
CA PHE A 222 -3.68 -12.34 7.15
C PHE A 222 -3.01 -13.71 7.30
N SER A 223 -3.69 -14.80 6.99
CA SER A 223 -3.07 -16.12 6.98
C SER A 223 -2.04 -16.24 5.85
N LEU A 224 -2.38 -15.78 4.64
CA LEU A 224 -1.45 -15.73 3.52
C LEU A 224 -0.26 -14.81 3.81
N LEU A 225 -0.52 -13.61 4.32
CA LEU A 225 0.52 -12.65 4.69
C LEU A 225 1.49 -13.24 5.70
N THR A 226 0.97 -13.89 6.76
CA THR A 226 1.79 -14.59 7.77
C THR A 226 2.62 -15.69 7.14
N TYR A 227 2.02 -16.51 6.27
CA TYR A 227 2.75 -17.58 5.58
C TYR A 227 3.90 -17.02 4.73
N LYS A 228 3.61 -16.01 3.90
CA LYS A 228 4.62 -15.35 3.05
C LYS A 228 5.72 -14.69 3.88
N PHE A 229 5.36 -14.04 4.99
CA PHE A 229 6.33 -13.43 5.89
C PHE A 229 7.28 -14.45 6.51
N LEU A 230 6.76 -15.58 6.99
CA LEU A 230 7.55 -16.60 7.67
C LEU A 230 8.42 -17.44 6.71
N THR A 231 8.02 -17.58 5.45
CA THR A 231 8.76 -18.33 4.42
C THR A 231 9.64 -17.44 3.52
N GLU A 232 9.60 -16.13 3.69
CA GLU A 232 10.49 -15.22 2.96
C GLU A 232 11.90 -15.28 3.57
N LYS A 233 12.92 -15.33 2.71
CA LYS A 233 14.33 -15.38 3.16
C LYS A 233 14.78 -14.13 3.90
N LYS A 234 14.25 -12.96 3.53
CA LYS A 234 14.60 -11.65 4.13
C LYS A 234 13.34 -10.86 4.48
N PRO A 235 12.48 -11.38 5.39
CA PRO A 235 11.16 -10.79 5.65
C PRO A 235 11.23 -9.37 6.22
N PHE A 236 12.32 -9.04 6.90
CA PHE A 236 12.57 -7.72 7.49
C PHE A 236 13.11 -6.67 6.51
N ASN A 237 13.31 -7.05 5.23
CA ASN A 237 13.73 -6.15 4.17
C ASN A 237 12.69 -6.12 3.01
N CYS A 238 11.49 -6.62 3.27
CA CYS A 238 10.44 -6.75 2.27
C CYS A 238 9.21 -5.94 2.64
N ILE A 239 8.53 -5.43 1.62
CA ILE A 239 7.17 -4.91 1.69
C ILE A 239 6.27 -5.95 1.02
N PHE A 240 5.18 -6.30 1.68
CA PHE A 240 4.19 -7.25 1.20
C PHE A 240 2.96 -6.51 0.72
N GLN A 241 2.57 -6.73 -0.51
CA GLN A 241 1.39 -6.11 -1.10
C GLN A 241 0.58 -7.15 -1.88
N ALA A 242 -0.73 -7.12 -1.71
CA ALA A 242 -1.68 -7.89 -2.51
C ALA A 242 -2.21 -7.05 -3.68
N PRO A 243 -2.72 -7.66 -4.75
CA PRO A 243 -3.48 -6.96 -5.78
C PRO A 243 -4.66 -6.20 -5.16
N ILE A 244 -4.85 -4.97 -5.60
CA ILE A 244 -5.94 -4.10 -5.14
C ILE A 244 -6.99 -4.03 -6.23
N PHE A 245 -8.26 -4.23 -5.85
CA PHE A 245 -9.38 -4.14 -6.76
C PHE A 245 -10.34 -3.03 -6.29
N MET A 246 -10.61 -2.07 -7.14
CA MET A 246 -11.49 -0.93 -6.84
C MET A 246 -12.97 -1.29 -7.05
N TYR A 247 -13.44 -2.38 -6.39
CA TYR A 247 -14.79 -2.93 -6.62
C TYR A 247 -15.82 -2.52 -5.57
N ASN A 248 -15.41 -1.92 -4.45
CA ASN A 248 -16.30 -1.61 -3.33
C ASN A 248 -17.51 -0.74 -3.71
N ASN A 249 -17.35 0.16 -4.68
CA ASN A 249 -18.38 1.07 -5.16
C ASN A 249 -18.63 0.95 -6.66
N PHE A 250 -18.12 -0.10 -7.31
CA PHE A 250 -18.08 -0.24 -8.77
C PHE A 250 -19.44 -0.05 -9.44
N GLN A 251 -20.49 -0.64 -8.90
CA GLN A 251 -21.85 -0.54 -9.45
C GLN A 251 -22.44 0.87 -9.39
N ARG A 252 -21.96 1.70 -8.47
CA ARG A 252 -22.43 3.08 -8.26
C ARG A 252 -21.60 4.10 -9.06
N LEU A 253 -20.49 3.68 -9.65
CA LEU A 253 -19.63 4.57 -10.42
C LEU A 253 -20.26 4.85 -11.81
N PRO A 254 -20.15 6.08 -12.34
CA PRO A 254 -20.40 6.36 -13.75
C PRO A 254 -19.51 5.48 -14.64
N LEU A 255 -20.00 5.17 -15.85
CA LEU A 255 -19.31 4.26 -16.79
C LEU A 255 -17.86 4.68 -17.06
N ILE A 256 -17.63 5.98 -17.20
CA ILE A 256 -16.29 6.53 -17.45
C ILE A 256 -15.27 6.20 -16.33
N HIS A 257 -15.71 6.05 -15.10
CA HIS A 257 -14.85 5.68 -13.97
C HIS A 257 -14.70 4.17 -13.78
N ARG A 258 -15.61 3.36 -14.35
CA ARG A 258 -15.52 1.89 -14.28
C ARG A 258 -14.35 1.35 -15.10
N VAL A 259 -14.09 1.94 -16.27
CA VAL A 259 -13.01 1.49 -17.16
C VAL A 259 -11.64 1.62 -16.49
N PRO A 260 -11.22 2.78 -15.94
CA PRO A 260 -9.96 2.89 -15.19
C PRO A 260 -9.89 1.96 -13.98
N ALA A 261 -11.01 1.75 -13.25
CA ALA A 261 -11.06 0.86 -12.09
C ALA A 261 -10.80 -0.61 -12.48
N LEU A 262 -11.37 -1.08 -13.60
CA LEU A 262 -11.08 -2.41 -14.15
C LEU A 262 -9.64 -2.51 -14.65
N ALA A 263 -9.18 -1.52 -15.41
CA ALA A 263 -7.84 -1.49 -15.97
C ALA A 263 -6.77 -1.54 -14.88
N SER A 264 -6.96 -0.83 -13.75
CA SER A 264 -6.04 -0.88 -12.62
C SER A 264 -5.97 -2.27 -11.99
N GLY A 265 -7.09 -2.98 -11.83
CA GLY A 265 -7.10 -4.35 -11.34
C GLY A 265 -6.31 -5.32 -12.24
N VAL A 266 -6.52 -5.23 -13.57
CA VAL A 266 -5.77 -6.00 -14.56
C VAL A 266 -4.28 -5.66 -14.51
N GLN A 267 -3.95 -4.38 -14.37
CA GLN A 267 -2.57 -3.91 -14.26
C GLN A 267 -1.88 -4.48 -13.01
N TYR A 268 -2.55 -4.48 -11.84
CA TYR A 268 -1.99 -5.08 -10.62
C TYR A 268 -1.73 -6.58 -10.79
N LEU A 269 -2.67 -7.33 -11.38
CA LEU A 269 -2.47 -8.76 -11.66
C LEU A 269 -1.22 -8.99 -12.51
N ALA A 270 -1.02 -8.19 -13.55
CA ALA A 270 0.15 -8.31 -14.42
C ALA A 270 1.46 -7.89 -13.72
N LEU A 271 1.43 -6.76 -12.99
CA LEU A 271 2.62 -6.24 -12.33
C LEU A 271 3.21 -7.20 -11.30
N PHE A 272 2.35 -7.89 -10.53
CA PHE A 272 2.82 -8.85 -9.52
C PHE A 272 3.40 -10.14 -10.12
N GLN A 273 3.25 -10.38 -11.43
CA GLN A 273 3.91 -11.49 -12.12
C GLN A 273 5.29 -11.11 -12.68
N LYS A 274 5.69 -9.84 -12.62
CA LYS A 274 7.01 -9.42 -13.10
C LYS A 274 8.13 -9.94 -12.20
N PRO A 275 9.22 -10.47 -12.79
CA PRO A 275 10.31 -11.06 -12.01
C PRO A 275 11.10 -10.00 -11.19
N THR A 276 11.07 -8.75 -11.59
CA THR A 276 11.83 -7.67 -10.93
C THR A 276 11.36 -7.36 -9.52
N ARG A 277 10.13 -7.71 -9.15
CA ARG A 277 9.53 -7.48 -7.82
C ARG A 277 9.68 -6.05 -7.29
N ARG A 278 9.92 -5.08 -8.19
CA ARG A 278 10.06 -3.67 -7.86
C ARG A 278 8.84 -2.92 -8.39
N PHE A 279 8.04 -2.40 -7.50
CA PHE A 279 6.87 -1.57 -7.83
C PHE A 279 6.64 -0.58 -6.70
N VAL A 280 5.94 0.49 -7.01
CA VAL A 280 5.52 1.48 -6.04
C VAL A 280 4.38 0.90 -5.21
N ASN A 281 4.53 0.94 -3.89
CA ASN A 281 3.47 0.48 -2.98
C ASN A 281 2.38 1.55 -2.94
N ILE A 282 1.14 1.11 -3.17
CA ILE A 282 -0.02 2.00 -3.22
C ILE A 282 -1.07 1.48 -2.26
N SER A 283 -1.75 2.39 -1.57
CA SER A 283 -2.94 2.17 -0.75
C SER A 283 -2.74 1.18 0.41
N VAL A 284 -2.68 -0.12 0.15
CA VAL A 284 -2.63 -1.18 1.17
C VAL A 284 -1.36 -2.00 1.01
N TYR A 285 -0.52 -2.02 2.03
CA TYR A 285 0.66 -2.91 2.09
C TYR A 285 1.04 -3.22 3.53
N SER A 286 1.88 -4.22 3.69
CA SER A 286 2.33 -4.69 4.97
C SER A 286 3.86 -4.75 5.04
N VAL A 287 4.40 -4.49 6.22
CA VAL A 287 5.83 -4.45 6.50
C VAL A 287 6.08 -4.90 7.94
N SER A 288 7.26 -5.46 8.25
CA SER A 288 7.60 -5.74 9.65
C SER A 288 7.72 -4.44 10.45
N LEU A 289 7.27 -4.46 11.72
CA LEU A 289 7.46 -3.31 12.62
C LEU A 289 8.95 -3.00 12.82
N LEU A 290 9.80 -4.03 12.82
CA LEU A 290 11.25 -3.88 12.90
C LEU A 290 11.81 -3.03 11.76
N LEU A 291 11.41 -3.33 10.50
CA LEU A 291 11.84 -2.53 9.34
C LEU A 291 11.26 -1.12 9.42
N LEU A 292 9.98 -1.00 9.72
CA LEU A 292 9.29 0.29 9.79
C LEU A 292 9.92 1.21 10.83
N HIS A 293 10.27 0.67 11.99
CA HIS A 293 10.97 1.41 13.04
C HIS A 293 12.40 1.83 12.61
N LYS A 294 13.12 0.92 11.94
CA LYS A 294 14.49 1.17 11.44
C LYS A 294 14.56 2.28 10.40
N VAL A 295 13.56 2.39 9.54
CA VAL A 295 13.51 3.45 8.50
C VAL A 295 12.87 4.75 8.98
N GLY A 296 12.47 4.87 10.24
CA GLY A 296 11.90 6.10 10.81
C GLY A 296 10.41 6.29 10.55
N TYR A 297 9.71 5.23 10.11
CA TYR A 297 8.29 5.22 9.72
C TYR A 297 8.03 5.87 8.36
N TRP A 298 6.86 6.46 8.15
CA TRP A 298 6.52 7.17 6.91
C TRP A 298 6.96 8.62 7.01
N ASP A 299 7.37 9.16 5.88
CA ASP A 299 7.75 10.56 5.79
C ASP A 299 6.50 11.45 5.92
N GLY A 300 6.48 12.28 6.95
CA GLY A 300 5.36 13.17 7.25
C GLY A 300 5.30 14.42 6.36
N ASP A 301 6.38 14.71 5.62
CA ASP A 301 6.48 15.89 4.77
C ASP A 301 5.94 15.63 3.36
N VAL A 302 5.71 14.36 3.02
CA VAL A 302 5.25 13.95 1.70
C VAL A 302 3.74 13.74 1.68
N ILE A 303 3.08 14.36 0.69
CA ILE A 303 1.68 14.08 0.38
C ILE A 303 1.63 12.73 -0.34
N PRO A 304 0.81 11.78 0.13
CA PRO A 304 0.70 10.46 -0.48
C PRO A 304 0.06 10.49 -1.87
#